data_4c6b5eea023edb895cb35ea7a6fc43fe
#
_entry.id   4c6b5eea023edb895cb35ea7a6fc43fe
#
_cell.length_a   1.000
_cell.length_b   1.000
_cell.length_c   1.000
_cell.angle_alpha   90.00
_cell.angle_beta   90.00
_cell.angle_gamma   90.00
#
_symmetry.space_group_name_H-M   'P 1'
#
loop_
_entity.id
_entity.type
_entity.pdbx_description
1 polymer ?
#
loop_
_entity_poly.entity_id
_entity_poly.type
_entity_poly.pdbx_seq_one_letter_code
_entity_poly.pdbx_strand_id
1 'polypeptide(L)'
;SKKDRALVQCHDIGLEFFINENKRMAIKVWVGGGLGRTPIIGSVIKNELEWEHILTYCEAILRVYNLYGRRDNMYKARIKILVKSLGIDAFKELVENEWQYIKNGPNTINTEELNRIGEFFSEPNYKKNIKSNLSDYIDEKAFGQWLSKCTNIHKKKGYRAVTFSLKETGRAPGDASSSQMRAVADLSNEYSFGEIRVSHE
;
A
#
# COMPACT_ATOMS: atom_id res chain seq x y z
N SER A 1 -7.28 2.30 -6.86
CA SER A 1 -8.67 1.96 -6.48
C SER A 1 -9.48 3.23 -6.27
N LYS A 2 -10.75 3.25 -6.67
CA LYS A 2 -11.67 4.36 -6.38
C LYS A 2 -12.14 4.36 -4.92
N LYS A 3 -11.87 3.29 -4.18
CA LYS A 3 -12.19 3.16 -2.75
C LYS A 3 -10.91 3.34 -1.95
N ASP A 4 -10.97 4.12 -0.87
CA ASP A 4 -9.88 4.25 0.09
C ASP A 4 -9.79 2.99 0.96
N ARG A 5 -9.03 2.00 0.48
CA ARG A 5 -8.79 0.74 1.18
C ARG A 5 -7.67 0.86 2.21
N ALA A 6 -6.84 1.88 2.09
CA ALA A 6 -5.72 2.13 2.98
C ALA A 6 -6.14 2.90 4.24
N LEU A 7 -7.34 3.48 4.28
CA LEU A 7 -7.78 4.41 5.32
C LEU A 7 -6.78 5.55 5.49
N VAL A 8 -6.44 6.21 4.38
CA VAL A 8 -5.35 7.20 4.26
C VAL A 8 -5.34 8.22 5.41
N GLN A 9 -6.50 8.69 5.83
CA GLN A 9 -6.65 9.69 6.88
C GLN A 9 -6.40 9.15 8.31
N CYS A 10 -6.25 7.83 8.46
CA CYS A 10 -6.09 7.18 9.77
C CYS A 10 -4.63 6.84 10.11
N HIS A 11 -3.68 7.23 9.28
CA HIS A 11 -2.25 6.95 9.46
C HIS A 11 -1.48 8.19 9.89
N ASP A 12 -0.28 7.99 10.47
CA ASP A 12 0.61 9.08 10.84
C ASP A 12 0.99 9.94 9.63
N ILE A 13 1.22 9.30 8.48
CA ILE A 13 1.38 9.92 7.16
C ILE A 13 0.49 9.15 6.20
N GLY A 14 -0.40 9.83 5.51
CA GLY A 14 -1.29 9.29 4.49
C GLY A 14 -1.00 9.90 3.13
N LEU A 15 -0.97 9.08 2.08
CA LEU A 15 -0.66 9.49 0.71
C LEU A 15 -1.82 9.11 -0.21
N GLU A 16 -2.44 10.11 -0.81
CA GLU A 16 -3.55 9.94 -1.76
C GLU A 16 -3.09 10.34 -3.16
N PHE A 17 -2.97 9.36 -4.05
CA PHE A 17 -2.52 9.58 -5.42
C PHE A 17 -3.71 9.94 -6.32
N PHE A 18 -3.55 10.97 -7.14
CA PHE A 18 -4.56 11.39 -8.09
C PHE A 18 -3.93 11.98 -9.37
N ILE A 19 -4.73 12.12 -10.40
CA ILE A 19 -4.31 12.85 -11.61
C ILE A 19 -4.88 14.27 -11.49
N ASN A 20 -4.01 15.26 -11.55
CA ASN A 20 -4.39 16.66 -11.45
C ASN A 20 -4.99 17.19 -12.76
N GLU A 21 -5.42 18.46 -12.77
CA GLU A 21 -5.99 19.14 -13.93
C GLU A 21 -5.05 19.17 -15.14
N ASN A 22 -3.75 19.18 -14.89
CA ASN A 22 -2.70 19.12 -15.92
C ASN A 22 -2.39 17.70 -16.41
N LYS A 23 -3.22 16.71 -16.05
CA LYS A 23 -3.04 15.27 -16.37
C LYS A 23 -1.74 14.67 -15.86
N ARG A 24 -1.16 15.23 -14.81
CA ARG A 24 0.03 14.71 -14.14
C ARG A 24 -0.37 14.00 -12.84
N MET A 25 0.42 12.98 -12.47
CA MET A 25 0.27 12.32 -11.20
C MET A 25 0.71 13.28 -10.09
N ALA A 26 -0.15 13.47 -9.13
CA ALA A 26 0.08 14.29 -7.94
C ALA A 26 -0.34 13.53 -6.67
N ILE A 27 0.13 13.98 -5.54
CA ILE A 27 -0.09 13.33 -4.25
C ILE A 27 -0.62 14.35 -3.26
N LYS A 28 -1.76 14.03 -2.65
CA LYS A 28 -2.25 14.75 -1.48
C LYS A 28 -1.68 14.10 -0.23
N VAL A 29 -1.06 14.89 0.64
CA VAL A 29 -0.39 14.39 1.84
C VAL A 29 -1.18 14.74 3.09
N TRP A 30 -1.52 13.71 3.85
CA TRP A 30 -2.22 13.77 5.13
C TRP A 30 -1.27 13.45 6.25
N VAL A 31 -1.44 14.09 7.42
CA VAL A 31 -0.64 13.80 8.61
C VAL A 31 -1.48 13.77 9.88
N GLY A 32 -0.98 13.06 10.88
CA GLY A 32 -1.49 13.10 12.25
C GLY A 32 -2.74 12.29 12.47
N GLY A 33 -3.04 11.31 11.61
CA GLY A 33 -4.10 10.33 11.85
C GLY A 33 -3.70 9.23 12.85
N GLY A 34 -4.68 8.51 13.35
CA GLY A 34 -4.48 7.32 14.17
C GLY A 34 -5.71 6.86 14.94
N LEU A 35 -5.93 5.56 14.99
CA LEU A 35 -7.12 4.92 15.56
C LEU A 35 -6.94 4.35 16.97
N GLY A 36 -5.80 4.59 17.63
CA GLY A 36 -5.54 4.08 18.96
C GLY A 36 -6.45 4.71 20.04
N ARG A 37 -6.00 4.73 21.28
CA ARG A 37 -6.77 5.18 22.45
C ARG A 37 -7.45 6.56 22.30
N THR A 38 -6.87 7.46 21.54
CA THR A 38 -7.44 8.75 21.15
C THR A 38 -7.50 8.81 19.63
N PRO A 39 -8.58 8.38 18.98
CA PRO A 39 -8.68 8.39 17.54
C PRO A 39 -8.72 9.83 17.02
N ILE A 40 -7.94 10.08 15.98
CA ILE A 40 -7.86 11.37 15.28
C ILE A 40 -7.80 11.11 13.79
N ILE A 41 -8.59 11.84 13.02
CA ILE A 41 -8.49 11.87 11.57
C ILE A 41 -7.39 12.85 11.19
N GLY A 42 -6.52 12.45 10.29
CA GLY A 42 -5.42 13.26 9.80
C GLY A 42 -5.88 14.52 9.08
N SER A 43 -4.99 15.49 9.00
CA SER A 43 -5.22 16.75 8.29
C SER A 43 -4.32 16.84 7.05
N VAL A 44 -4.77 17.54 6.02
CA VAL A 44 -3.99 17.78 4.81
C VAL A 44 -2.94 18.84 5.06
N ILE A 45 -1.68 18.55 4.76
CA ILE A 45 -0.59 19.53 4.78
C ILE A 45 -0.07 19.90 3.40
N LYS A 46 -0.32 19.06 2.40
CA LYS A 46 0.01 19.33 0.99
C LYS A 46 -1.14 18.83 0.12
N ASN A 47 -1.78 19.72 -0.62
CA ASN A 47 -2.88 19.36 -1.51
C ASN A 47 -2.38 18.71 -2.80
N GLU A 48 -1.24 19.16 -3.30
CA GLU A 48 -0.64 18.69 -4.53
C GLU A 48 0.88 18.68 -4.38
N LEU A 49 1.46 17.49 -4.30
CA LEU A 49 2.88 17.23 -4.28
C LEU A 49 3.23 16.49 -5.58
N GLU A 50 4.25 16.94 -6.26
CA GLU A 50 4.81 16.22 -7.42
C GLU A 50 5.39 14.88 -6.95
N TRP A 51 5.16 13.81 -7.73
CA TRP A 51 5.52 12.44 -7.34
C TRP A 51 7.02 12.24 -7.10
N GLU A 52 7.86 13.01 -7.77
CA GLU A 52 9.31 13.01 -7.63
C GLU A 52 9.76 13.32 -6.20
N HIS A 53 8.94 14.07 -5.47
CA HIS A 53 9.23 14.57 -4.13
C HIS A 53 8.61 13.76 -2.99
N ILE A 54 7.99 12.61 -3.29
CA ILE A 54 7.31 11.80 -2.25
C ILE A 54 8.25 11.45 -1.09
N LEU A 55 9.48 11.01 -1.39
CA LEU A 55 10.44 10.61 -0.37
C LEU A 55 10.99 11.81 0.40
N THR A 56 11.36 12.88 -0.29
CA THR A 56 11.90 14.09 0.35
C THR A 56 10.86 14.78 1.23
N TYR A 57 9.59 14.79 0.84
CA TYR A 57 8.53 15.38 1.64
C TYR A 57 8.20 14.53 2.88
N CYS A 58 8.13 13.20 2.73
CA CYS A 58 8.00 12.31 3.87
C CYS A 58 9.18 12.43 4.84
N GLU A 59 10.40 12.56 4.31
CA GLU A 59 11.60 12.80 5.12
C GLU A 59 11.50 14.11 5.90
N ALA A 60 11.04 15.19 5.28
CA ALA A 60 10.82 16.47 5.98
C ALA A 60 9.83 16.33 7.14
N ILE A 61 8.71 15.63 6.94
CA ILE A 61 7.75 15.32 8.01
C ILE A 61 8.44 14.58 9.17
N LEU A 62 9.22 13.54 8.85
CA LEU A 62 9.92 12.75 9.86
C LEU A 62 11.00 13.55 10.60
N ARG A 63 11.72 14.43 9.91
CA ARG A 63 12.72 15.31 10.53
C ARG A 63 12.08 16.28 11.52
N VAL A 64 10.99 16.94 11.11
CA VAL A 64 10.22 17.82 12.01
C VAL A 64 9.71 17.03 13.22
N TYR A 65 9.13 15.85 12.99
CA TYR A 65 8.71 14.99 14.09
C TYR A 65 9.88 14.56 14.98
N ASN A 66 11.05 14.31 14.42
CA ASN A 66 12.22 13.88 15.17
C ASN A 66 12.76 14.99 16.08
N LEU A 67 12.70 16.24 15.62
CA LEU A 67 13.14 17.43 16.37
C LEU A 67 12.16 17.83 17.47
N TYR A 68 10.87 17.83 17.18
CA TYR A 68 9.84 18.43 18.06
C TYR A 68 8.91 17.41 18.71
N GLY A 69 8.92 16.14 18.27
CA GLY A 69 8.07 15.09 18.80
C GLY A 69 8.45 14.70 20.23
N ARG A 70 7.46 14.32 21.01
CA ARG A 70 7.69 13.87 22.40
C ARG A 70 8.46 12.56 22.46
N ARG A 71 9.42 12.47 23.39
CA ARG A 71 10.23 11.27 23.65
C ARG A 71 10.15 10.81 25.11
N ASP A 72 9.62 11.65 25.99
CA ASP A 72 9.46 11.38 27.43
C ASP A 72 8.40 10.33 27.73
N ASN A 73 7.46 10.10 26.82
CA ASN A 73 6.36 9.16 27.01
C ASN A 73 6.04 8.44 25.70
N MET A 74 6.34 7.13 25.64
CA MET A 74 6.14 6.29 24.46
C MET A 74 4.68 6.29 23.94
N TYR A 75 3.68 6.40 24.81
CA TYR A 75 2.26 6.46 24.42
C TYR A 75 1.86 7.79 23.78
N LYS A 76 2.71 8.79 23.89
CA LYS A 76 2.54 10.14 23.30
C LYS A 76 3.54 10.43 22.20
N ALA A 77 4.41 9.47 21.86
CA ALA A 77 5.42 9.60 20.82
C ALA A 77 4.82 9.30 19.43
N ARG A 78 3.88 10.13 18.97
CA ARG A 78 3.19 10.00 17.69
C ARG A 78 3.06 11.36 17.00
N ILE A 79 3.08 11.38 15.66
CA ILE A 79 2.91 12.60 14.85
C ILE A 79 1.62 13.34 15.21
N LYS A 80 0.50 12.62 15.39
CA LYS A 80 -0.79 13.21 15.79
C LYS A 80 -0.73 14.04 17.08
N ILE A 81 0.13 13.67 18.02
CA ILE A 81 0.29 14.39 19.28
C ILE A 81 1.04 15.71 19.05
N LEU A 82 2.07 15.67 18.20
CA LEU A 82 2.81 16.87 17.82
C LEU A 82 1.92 17.84 17.03
N VAL A 83 1.20 17.35 16.01
CA VAL A 83 0.25 18.17 15.23
C VAL A 83 -0.80 18.81 16.11
N LYS A 84 -1.36 18.05 17.08
CA LYS A 84 -2.33 18.59 18.04
C LYS A 84 -1.72 19.69 18.94
N SER A 85 -0.45 19.55 19.31
CA SER A 85 0.25 20.49 20.20
C SER A 85 0.62 21.80 19.49
N LEU A 86 1.10 21.72 18.26
CA LEU A 86 1.53 22.88 17.47
C LEU A 86 0.38 23.56 16.71
N GLY A 87 -0.65 22.81 16.37
CA GLY A 87 -1.61 23.17 15.33
C GLY A 87 -1.10 22.80 13.94
N ILE A 88 -2.04 22.58 13.02
CA ILE A 88 -1.73 22.08 11.68
C ILE A 88 -0.92 23.09 10.84
N ASP A 89 -1.22 24.38 10.96
CA ASP A 89 -0.56 25.42 10.17
C ASP A 89 0.91 25.57 10.56
N ALA A 90 1.21 25.62 11.87
CA ALA A 90 2.59 25.68 12.36
C ALA A 90 3.37 24.42 12.02
N PHE A 91 2.75 23.24 12.13
CA PHE A 91 3.38 21.98 11.72
C PHE A 91 3.71 21.99 10.23
N LYS A 92 2.76 22.41 9.38
CA LYS A 92 2.94 22.55 7.93
C LYS A 92 4.09 23.50 7.59
N GLU A 93 4.15 24.65 8.23
CA GLU A 93 5.23 25.64 8.01
C GLU A 93 6.60 25.04 8.33
N LEU A 94 6.74 24.33 9.46
CA LEU A 94 7.97 23.64 9.81
C LEU A 94 8.37 22.61 8.75
N VAL A 95 7.41 21.81 8.26
CA VAL A 95 7.66 20.81 7.23
C VAL A 95 8.06 21.46 5.90
N GLU A 96 7.38 22.51 5.45
CA GLU A 96 7.71 23.20 4.22
C GLU A 96 9.12 23.83 4.31
N ASN A 97 9.47 24.43 5.45
CA ASN A 97 10.80 25.00 5.67
C ASN A 97 11.88 23.92 5.61
N GLU A 98 11.70 22.80 6.32
CA GLU A 98 12.65 21.67 6.28
C GLU A 98 12.77 21.09 4.88
N TRP A 99 11.64 20.96 4.17
CA TRP A 99 11.62 20.41 2.81
C TRP A 99 12.42 21.25 1.80
N GLN A 100 12.44 22.58 1.94
CA GLN A 100 13.24 23.44 1.03
C GLN A 100 14.73 23.06 1.03
N TYR A 101 15.28 22.58 2.13
CA TYR A 101 16.69 22.18 2.23
C TYR A 101 16.98 20.84 1.54
N ILE A 102 15.99 19.96 1.44
CA ILE A 102 16.20 18.57 0.97
C ILE A 102 15.48 18.23 -0.34
N LYS A 103 14.57 19.09 -0.80
CA LYS A 103 13.69 18.76 -1.94
C LYS A 103 14.42 18.41 -3.23
N ASN A 104 15.62 18.96 -3.46
CA ASN A 104 16.45 18.67 -4.63
C ASN A 104 17.66 17.80 -4.27
N GLY A 105 17.59 17.10 -3.14
CA GLY A 105 18.63 16.22 -2.66
C GLY A 105 18.60 14.82 -3.31
N PRO A 106 19.47 13.92 -2.86
CA PRO A 106 19.65 12.58 -3.45
C PRO A 106 18.40 11.68 -3.35
N ASN A 107 17.46 12.01 -2.47
CA ASN A 107 16.21 11.27 -2.31
C ASN A 107 15.07 11.77 -3.22
N THR A 108 15.35 12.71 -4.14
CA THR A 108 14.41 13.07 -5.20
C THR A 108 14.38 11.96 -6.24
N ILE A 109 13.19 11.42 -6.50
CA ILE A 109 13.04 10.31 -7.45
C ILE A 109 13.24 10.84 -8.88
N ASN A 110 14.16 10.26 -9.60
CA ASN A 110 14.38 10.56 -11.01
C ASN A 110 13.68 9.52 -11.91
N THR A 111 13.63 9.81 -13.20
CA THR A 111 12.99 8.92 -14.19
C THR A 111 13.71 7.56 -14.31
N GLU A 112 15.03 7.51 -14.12
CA GLU A 112 15.80 6.27 -14.18
C GLU A 112 15.40 5.33 -13.05
N GLU A 113 15.29 5.85 -11.82
CA GLU A 113 14.85 5.08 -10.67
C GLU A 113 13.39 4.63 -10.80
N LEU A 114 12.51 5.48 -11.31
CA LEU A 114 11.14 5.11 -11.60
C LEU A 114 11.06 3.95 -12.61
N ASN A 115 11.86 4.01 -13.69
CA ASN A 115 11.92 2.94 -14.68
C ASN A 115 12.48 1.65 -14.09
N ARG A 116 13.56 1.72 -13.31
CA ARG A 116 14.14 0.57 -12.59
C ARG A 116 13.13 -0.12 -11.70
N ILE A 117 12.38 0.66 -10.92
CA ILE A 117 11.29 0.11 -10.08
C ILE A 117 10.18 -0.48 -10.95
N GLY A 118 9.85 0.19 -12.06
CA GLY A 118 8.81 -0.24 -13.00
C GLY A 118 9.06 -1.63 -13.59
N GLU A 119 10.30 -2.03 -13.77
CA GLU A 119 10.68 -3.36 -14.29
C GLU A 119 10.16 -4.49 -13.39
N PHE A 120 10.14 -4.30 -12.07
CA PHE A 120 9.59 -5.28 -11.11
C PHE A 120 8.07 -5.46 -11.23
N PHE A 121 7.38 -4.54 -11.90
CA PHE A 121 5.93 -4.57 -12.11
C PHE A 121 5.56 -4.80 -13.57
N SER A 122 6.51 -5.25 -14.40
CA SER A 122 6.25 -5.63 -15.79
C SER A 122 5.25 -6.78 -15.87
N GLU A 123 4.43 -6.80 -16.92
CA GLU A 123 3.52 -7.93 -17.12
C GLU A 123 4.31 -9.21 -17.39
N PRO A 124 3.97 -10.33 -16.74
CA PRO A 124 4.61 -11.61 -17.02
C PRO A 124 4.26 -12.09 -18.43
N ASN A 125 5.07 -13.01 -18.97
CA ASN A 125 4.87 -13.60 -20.28
C ASN A 125 3.69 -14.57 -20.27
N TYR A 126 2.46 -14.03 -20.35
CA TYR A 126 1.25 -14.83 -20.41
C TYR A 126 1.22 -15.75 -21.62
N LYS A 127 0.90 -17.02 -21.40
CA LYS A 127 0.68 -17.99 -22.49
C LYS A 127 -0.53 -17.57 -23.33
N LYS A 128 -0.38 -17.63 -24.65
CA LYS A 128 -1.48 -17.40 -25.60
C LYS A 128 -2.24 -18.72 -25.86
N ASN A 129 -3.53 -18.62 -26.15
CA ASN A 129 -4.37 -19.76 -26.56
C ASN A 129 -4.42 -20.92 -25.54
N ILE A 130 -4.52 -20.62 -24.27
CA ILE A 130 -4.70 -21.63 -23.24
C ILE A 130 -6.08 -22.27 -23.43
N LYS A 131 -6.11 -23.60 -23.65
CA LYS A 131 -7.33 -24.39 -23.58
C LYS A 131 -7.62 -24.65 -22.11
N SER A 132 -8.85 -24.37 -21.69
CA SER A 132 -9.31 -24.67 -20.35
C SER A 132 -10.08 -25.99 -20.38
N ASN A 133 -9.72 -26.94 -19.54
CA ASN A 133 -10.48 -28.15 -19.23
C ASN A 133 -11.25 -28.00 -17.90
N LEU A 134 -11.57 -26.76 -17.53
CA LEU A 134 -12.34 -26.48 -16.33
C LEU A 134 -13.71 -27.19 -16.31
N SER A 135 -14.32 -27.38 -17.50
CA SER A 135 -15.57 -28.14 -17.68
C SER A 135 -15.49 -29.54 -17.13
N ASP A 136 -14.33 -30.19 -17.20
CA ASP A 136 -14.14 -31.59 -16.80
C ASP A 136 -14.25 -31.77 -15.26
N TYR A 137 -14.13 -30.69 -14.50
CA TYR A 137 -14.13 -30.69 -13.03
C TYR A 137 -15.30 -29.92 -12.41
N ILE A 138 -16.09 -29.18 -13.20
CA ILE A 138 -17.10 -28.26 -12.68
C ILE A 138 -18.27 -28.97 -11.99
N ASP A 139 -18.52 -30.23 -12.36
CA ASP A 139 -19.58 -31.05 -11.77
C ASP A 139 -19.23 -31.60 -10.39
N GLU A 140 -17.97 -31.50 -9.96
CA GLU A 140 -17.59 -31.84 -8.61
C GLU A 140 -18.05 -30.70 -7.65
N LYS A 141 -19.03 -31.04 -6.82
CA LYS A 141 -19.65 -30.05 -5.88
C LYS A 141 -18.64 -29.28 -5.05
N ALA A 142 -17.62 -29.96 -4.51
CA ALA A 142 -16.58 -29.32 -3.69
C ALA A 142 -15.72 -28.38 -4.52
N PHE A 143 -15.31 -28.80 -5.72
CA PHE A 143 -14.52 -27.97 -6.63
C PHE A 143 -15.31 -26.78 -7.13
N GLY A 144 -16.58 -26.94 -7.51
CA GLY A 144 -17.45 -25.85 -7.92
C GLY A 144 -17.63 -24.78 -6.83
N GLN A 145 -17.79 -25.21 -5.58
CA GLN A 145 -17.86 -24.30 -4.43
C GLN A 145 -16.54 -23.54 -4.21
N TRP A 146 -15.42 -24.23 -4.26
CA TRP A 146 -14.10 -23.62 -4.15
C TRP A 146 -13.86 -22.61 -5.28
N LEU A 147 -14.14 -23.00 -6.51
CA LEU A 147 -13.98 -22.15 -7.69
C LEU A 147 -14.77 -20.84 -7.56
N SER A 148 -16.00 -20.91 -7.07
CA SER A 148 -16.86 -19.74 -6.93
C SER A 148 -16.45 -18.80 -5.80
N LYS A 149 -15.87 -19.35 -4.71
CA LYS A 149 -15.52 -18.59 -3.50
C LYS A 149 -14.06 -18.12 -3.49
N CYS A 150 -13.16 -18.93 -4.03
CA CYS A 150 -11.72 -18.70 -3.92
C CYS A 150 -11.07 -18.19 -5.21
N THR A 151 -11.85 -17.99 -6.28
CA THR A 151 -11.27 -17.47 -7.53
C THR A 151 -12.04 -16.29 -8.10
N ASN A 152 -11.30 -15.41 -8.78
CA ASN A 152 -11.85 -14.27 -9.50
C ASN A 152 -11.40 -14.29 -10.95
N ILE A 153 -12.20 -13.69 -11.84
CA ILE A 153 -11.85 -13.56 -13.26
C ILE A 153 -10.61 -12.64 -13.37
N HIS A 154 -9.60 -13.12 -14.05
CA HIS A 154 -8.42 -12.34 -14.35
C HIS A 154 -8.62 -11.45 -15.59
N LYS A 155 -7.94 -10.28 -15.65
CA LYS A 155 -7.99 -9.36 -16.81
C LYS A 155 -7.47 -10.00 -18.12
N LYS A 156 -6.60 -11.01 -18.03
CA LYS A 156 -6.12 -11.80 -19.19
C LYS A 156 -6.97 -13.04 -19.33
N LYS A 157 -7.53 -13.25 -20.51
CA LYS A 157 -8.34 -14.44 -20.85
C LYS A 157 -7.51 -15.71 -20.67
N GLY A 158 -8.11 -16.73 -20.05
CA GLY A 158 -7.46 -18.02 -19.78
C GLY A 158 -6.75 -18.10 -18.43
N TYR A 159 -6.75 -17.01 -17.65
CA TYR A 159 -6.19 -16.96 -16.30
C TYR A 159 -7.27 -16.66 -15.26
N ARG A 160 -7.02 -17.07 -14.02
CA ARG A 160 -7.81 -16.70 -12.85
C ARG A 160 -6.91 -16.20 -11.73
N ALA A 161 -7.40 -15.26 -10.94
CA ALA A 161 -6.78 -14.92 -9.66
C ALA A 161 -7.33 -15.89 -8.60
N VAL A 162 -6.43 -16.57 -7.89
CA VAL A 162 -6.78 -17.50 -6.81
C VAL A 162 -6.48 -16.82 -5.47
N THR A 163 -7.46 -16.86 -4.56
CA THR A 163 -7.31 -16.31 -3.21
C THR A 163 -7.18 -17.46 -2.20
N PHE A 164 -6.08 -17.46 -1.46
CA PHE A 164 -5.89 -18.35 -0.31
C PHE A 164 -6.34 -17.62 0.95
N SER A 165 -7.34 -18.15 1.64
CA SER A 165 -7.78 -17.60 2.92
C SER A 165 -6.90 -18.14 4.06
N LEU A 166 -6.37 -17.23 4.86
CA LEU A 166 -5.63 -17.54 6.10
C LEU A 166 -6.54 -17.43 7.34
N LYS A 167 -7.84 -17.70 7.18
CA LYS A 167 -8.85 -17.60 8.24
C LYS A 167 -9.40 -19.00 8.55
N GLU A 168 -8.54 -19.88 9.06
CA GLU A 168 -8.94 -21.22 9.50
C GLU A 168 -9.73 -21.17 10.80
N THR A 169 -10.81 -21.96 10.91
CA THR A 169 -11.59 -22.04 12.13
C THR A 169 -10.73 -22.59 13.28
N GLY A 170 -10.73 -21.89 14.41
CA GLY A 170 -9.97 -22.28 15.61
C GLY A 170 -8.51 -21.83 15.62
N ARG A 171 -8.08 -21.07 14.62
CA ARG A 171 -6.75 -20.43 14.58
C ARG A 171 -6.85 -18.92 14.51
N ALA A 172 -5.76 -18.22 14.88
CA ALA A 172 -5.67 -16.79 14.71
C ALA A 172 -5.73 -16.45 13.21
N PRO A 173 -6.60 -15.52 12.78
CA PRO A 173 -6.70 -15.15 11.38
C PRO A 173 -5.39 -14.49 10.91
N GLY A 174 -4.92 -14.92 9.75
CA GLY A 174 -3.67 -14.43 9.17
C GLY A 174 -2.46 -15.33 9.42
N ASP A 175 -2.57 -16.33 10.31
CA ASP A 175 -1.49 -17.26 10.56
C ASP A 175 -1.40 -18.34 9.46
N ALA A 176 -0.18 -18.60 9.00
CA ALA A 176 0.16 -19.71 8.11
C ALA A 176 1.32 -20.51 8.68
N SER A 177 1.25 -21.84 8.59
CA SER A 177 2.37 -22.70 8.94
C SER A 177 3.49 -22.61 7.91
N SER A 178 4.72 -22.96 8.30
CA SER A 178 5.86 -23.02 7.38
C SER A 178 5.61 -23.94 6.17
N SER A 179 4.88 -25.06 6.38
CA SER A 179 4.51 -25.99 5.30
C SER A 179 3.51 -25.36 4.34
N GLN A 180 2.51 -24.65 4.82
CA GLN A 180 1.55 -23.91 3.99
C GLN A 180 2.25 -22.82 3.16
N MET A 181 3.16 -22.05 3.80
CA MET A 181 3.93 -21.02 3.10
C MET A 181 4.80 -21.62 1.97
N ARG A 182 5.45 -22.77 2.21
CA ARG A 182 6.24 -23.47 1.18
C ARG A 182 5.35 -23.95 0.04
N ALA A 183 4.20 -24.57 0.33
CA ALA A 183 3.25 -25.01 -0.68
C ALA A 183 2.75 -23.84 -1.54
N VAL A 184 2.44 -22.70 -0.94
CA VAL A 184 2.04 -21.50 -1.70
C VAL A 184 3.19 -20.97 -2.56
N ALA A 185 4.43 -21.01 -2.07
CA ALA A 185 5.61 -20.62 -2.85
C ALA A 185 5.80 -21.54 -4.06
N ASP A 186 5.68 -22.87 -3.89
CA ASP A 186 5.80 -23.84 -4.97
C ASP A 186 4.69 -23.65 -6.02
N LEU A 187 3.44 -23.50 -5.59
CA LEU A 187 2.31 -23.19 -6.47
C LEU A 187 2.50 -21.85 -7.22
N SER A 188 3.06 -20.85 -6.54
CA SER A 188 3.35 -19.56 -7.17
C SER A 188 4.39 -19.70 -8.28
N ASN A 189 5.47 -20.45 -8.04
CA ASN A 189 6.51 -20.69 -9.04
C ASN A 189 5.96 -21.44 -10.26
N GLU A 190 5.10 -22.43 -10.04
CA GLU A 190 4.57 -23.27 -11.10
C GLU A 190 3.45 -22.58 -11.92
N TYR A 191 2.53 -21.87 -11.24
CA TYR A 191 1.28 -21.39 -11.86
C TYR A 191 1.13 -19.87 -11.90
N SER A 192 1.96 -19.10 -11.16
CA SER A 192 1.78 -17.66 -10.97
C SER A 192 3.04 -16.83 -11.29
N PHE A 193 3.97 -17.35 -12.09
CA PHE A 193 5.21 -16.67 -12.47
C PHE A 193 6.09 -16.24 -11.26
N GLY A 194 5.99 -16.94 -10.14
CA GLY A 194 6.65 -16.59 -8.89
C GLY A 194 6.01 -15.40 -8.14
N GLU A 195 4.83 -14.93 -8.59
CA GLU A 195 4.18 -13.76 -8.02
C GLU A 195 3.12 -14.16 -6.98
N ILE A 196 3.23 -13.57 -5.77
CA ILE A 196 2.24 -13.64 -4.70
C ILE A 196 1.90 -12.21 -4.29
N ARG A 197 0.62 -11.95 -4.06
CA ARG A 197 0.14 -10.66 -3.56
C ARG A 197 -0.64 -10.84 -2.27
N VAL A 198 -0.35 -10.00 -1.28
CA VAL A 198 -1.14 -9.93 -0.04
C VAL A 198 -2.30 -8.96 -0.28
N SER A 199 -3.54 -9.42 -0.04
CA SER A 199 -4.71 -8.55 -0.11
C SER A 199 -4.87 -7.76 1.19
N HIS A 200 -5.75 -6.77 1.17
CA HIS A 200 -6.09 -5.94 2.34
C HIS A 200 -7.21 -6.57 3.18
N GLU A 201 -7.78 -7.68 2.77
CA GLU A 201 -8.90 -8.40 3.41
C GLU A 201 -8.43 -9.58 4.24
#